data_04f6cf5498e460b537eca025e092e7df
#
_entry.id   04f6cf5498e460b537eca025e092e7df
#
_cell.length_a   1.000
_cell.length_b   1.000
_cell.length_c   1.000
_cell.angle_alpha   90.00
_cell.angle_beta   90.00
_cell.angle_gamma   90.00
#
_symmetry.space_group_name_H-M   'P 1'
#
loop_
_entity.id
_entity.type
_entity.pdbx_description
1 polymer ?
#
loop_
_entity_poly.entity_id
_entity_poly.type
_entity_poly.pdbx_seq_one_letter_code
_entity_poly.pdbx_strand_id
1 'polypeptide(L)'
;MATIITVKNTQNEIIADISSKEVLKDVVSTALIGRGAESYIEDLNQNFVKILENLASEDEPENPLVGQMWFDLSSNELKLFNGDKWGYNVSKVGGKNIQEIKDWVLGYVSLDDKFDKSGGSINGKLKANAKFSTSGNITPSRNENYNLGSYTKRFKTLYIRDRSIYLGDKGKYHITKDSFIYTVNSNEDDVSKIPTGVIILNKSSGTAVVKRNIGKFDSSNAKFGQLIYDTNNAVRLGRTVSGFQGDRMVMSRGWRCGWGANQFNFVQISTPMNSKYFGAPRKMSLAPIGVTGGGKGLWHTGGWPGWQWASTFEYVTFSTPGNGNYFGNAQYRSVGGQGVSDGVKGVFSGGWNSWWSARADIEYVTITTPSNTRYFGRAWRGRKWSTTHITDGTKGVNAGGRQHWWWWGVSNDTDYITISTPSNGTRFGGLRWRRWCNVGNTDGVKGFIFGGWWNPKGSMEVLTIASPGNSSYFGNSGNYFSHSASAGNGSSITIAGGWGYGWCGWRQIRKYSTSTPQNATYFGNMSYHLHHFDSNSGN
;
A
#
# COMPACT_ATOMS: atom_id res chain seq x y z
N MET A 1 18.11 3.96 -49.36
CA MET A 1 18.51 5.33 -49.63
C MET A 1 19.48 5.77 -48.57
N ALA A 2 20.66 6.22 -48.96
CA ALA A 2 21.60 6.81 -48.01
C ALA A 2 20.99 8.08 -47.44
N THR A 3 20.81 8.17 -46.15
CA THR A 3 20.29 9.37 -45.50
C THR A 3 21.44 10.35 -45.33
N ILE A 4 21.39 11.47 -46.01
CA ILE A 4 22.37 12.54 -45.87
C ILE A 4 21.92 13.48 -44.76
N ILE A 5 22.82 13.86 -43.86
CA ILE A 5 22.59 14.87 -42.81
C ILE A 5 23.32 16.15 -43.27
N THR A 6 22.56 17.21 -43.52
CA THR A 6 23.12 18.52 -43.84
C THR A 6 23.34 19.32 -42.58
N VAL A 7 24.57 19.66 -42.26
CA VAL A 7 24.96 20.49 -41.11
C VAL A 7 25.13 21.95 -41.59
N LYS A 8 24.57 22.86 -40.83
CA LYS A 8 24.59 24.29 -41.14
C LYS A 8 25.10 25.11 -39.95
N ASN A 9 25.73 26.24 -40.25
CA ASN A 9 26.09 27.22 -39.22
C ASN A 9 24.89 28.07 -38.76
N THR A 10 25.12 29.00 -37.85
CA THR A 10 24.09 29.90 -37.33
C THR A 10 23.54 30.91 -38.35
N GLN A 11 24.23 31.09 -39.47
CA GLN A 11 23.84 31.92 -40.59
C GLN A 11 23.10 31.13 -41.69
N ASN A 12 22.79 29.85 -41.41
CA ASN A 12 22.12 28.92 -42.31
C ASN A 12 22.93 28.48 -43.55
N GLU A 13 24.23 28.70 -43.55
CA GLU A 13 25.15 28.21 -44.57
C GLU A 13 25.51 26.75 -44.34
N ILE A 14 25.59 25.96 -45.42
CA ILE A 14 25.92 24.54 -45.34
C ILE A 14 27.41 24.40 -45.01
N ILE A 15 27.75 23.74 -43.91
CA ILE A 15 29.12 23.39 -43.51
C ILE A 15 29.53 22.06 -44.14
N ALA A 16 28.66 21.08 -44.09
CA ALA A 16 28.89 19.74 -44.62
C ALA A 16 27.59 18.98 -44.88
N ASP A 17 27.66 18.05 -45.84
CA ASP A 17 26.69 16.97 -46.03
C ASP A 17 27.33 15.64 -45.61
N ILE A 18 26.75 14.95 -44.64
CA ILE A 18 27.33 13.77 -44.06
C ILE A 18 26.49 12.56 -44.44
N SER A 19 27.14 11.55 -45.03
CA SER A 19 26.51 10.29 -45.39
C SER A 19 26.28 9.38 -44.18
N SER A 20 25.34 8.43 -44.28
CA SER A 20 25.16 7.40 -43.25
C SER A 20 26.45 6.66 -42.98
N LYS A 21 26.76 6.42 -41.69
CA LYS A 21 27.95 5.78 -41.15
C LYS A 21 29.27 6.55 -41.31
N GLU A 22 29.25 7.74 -41.88
CA GLU A 22 30.44 8.57 -42.07
C GLU A 22 30.72 9.41 -40.83
N VAL A 23 31.98 9.68 -40.54
CA VAL A 23 32.45 10.62 -39.53
C VAL A 23 33.45 11.55 -40.19
N LEU A 24 33.16 12.84 -40.24
CA LEU A 24 34.04 13.87 -40.78
C LEU A 24 34.77 14.56 -39.62
N LYS A 25 36.11 14.48 -39.63
CA LYS A 25 36.94 15.06 -38.54
C LYS A 25 37.69 16.33 -38.98
N ASP A 26 37.71 16.61 -40.28
CA ASP A 26 38.54 17.67 -40.85
C ASP A 26 37.71 18.85 -41.37
N VAL A 27 36.42 18.93 -41.10
CA VAL A 27 35.52 20.00 -41.60
C VAL A 27 35.39 21.12 -40.60
N VAL A 28 35.32 20.80 -39.34
CA VAL A 28 35.26 21.76 -38.21
C VAL A 28 36.09 21.18 -37.05
N SER A 29 36.34 21.99 -36.03
CA SER A 29 37.20 21.62 -34.89
C SER A 29 36.69 20.44 -34.05
N THR A 30 35.48 19.96 -34.33
CA THR A 30 34.88 18.77 -33.71
C THR A 30 34.43 17.78 -34.79
N ALA A 31 34.25 16.51 -34.43
CA ALA A 31 33.80 15.50 -35.37
C ALA A 31 32.31 15.70 -35.74
N LEU A 32 32.00 15.69 -37.04
CA LEU A 32 30.63 15.64 -37.54
C LEU A 32 30.23 14.20 -37.81
N ILE A 33 29.16 13.72 -37.21
CA ILE A 33 28.85 12.29 -37.12
C ILE A 33 27.57 11.99 -37.92
N GLY A 34 27.71 11.11 -38.92
CA GLY A 34 26.59 10.61 -39.71
C GLY A 34 25.77 9.55 -38.97
N ARG A 35 24.56 9.33 -39.43
CA ARG A 35 23.63 8.37 -38.82
C ARG A 35 24.20 6.93 -38.87
N GLY A 36 24.29 6.30 -37.71
CA GLY A 36 24.72 4.89 -37.59
C GLY A 36 26.23 4.69 -37.78
N ALA A 37 27.06 5.71 -37.54
CA ALA A 37 28.51 5.58 -37.43
C ALA A 37 28.88 4.64 -36.28
N GLU A 38 29.89 3.80 -36.45
CA GLU A 38 30.30 2.79 -35.45
C GLU A 38 30.82 3.46 -34.16
N SER A 39 31.53 4.57 -34.27
CA SER A 39 32.09 5.37 -33.17
C SER A 39 31.16 6.44 -32.65
N TYR A 40 29.85 6.39 -32.97
CA TYR A 40 28.91 7.46 -32.67
C TYR A 40 28.96 7.98 -31.22
N ILE A 41 28.92 7.08 -30.25
CA ILE A 41 28.90 7.46 -28.81
C ILE A 41 30.23 8.01 -28.36
N GLU A 42 31.32 7.42 -28.83
CA GLU A 42 32.70 7.81 -28.50
C GLU A 42 33.02 9.20 -29.07
N ASP A 43 32.80 9.41 -30.37
CA ASP A 43 33.05 10.70 -31.03
C ASP A 43 32.14 11.80 -30.47
N LEU A 44 30.89 11.47 -30.14
CA LEU A 44 29.95 12.44 -29.50
C LEU A 44 30.42 12.86 -28.10
N ASN A 45 30.82 11.89 -27.28
CA ASN A 45 31.35 12.20 -25.97
C ASN A 45 32.63 13.01 -26.04
N GLN A 46 33.51 12.66 -26.97
CA GLN A 46 34.76 13.39 -27.19
C GLN A 46 34.48 14.84 -27.66
N ASN A 47 33.49 15.05 -28.51
CA ASN A 47 33.06 16.41 -28.87
C ASN A 47 32.56 17.21 -27.69
N PHE A 48 31.78 16.59 -26.80
CA PHE A 48 31.30 17.25 -25.57
C PHE A 48 32.45 17.63 -24.63
N VAL A 49 33.45 16.75 -24.48
CA VAL A 49 34.63 17.07 -23.66
C VAL A 49 35.39 18.26 -24.28
N LYS A 50 35.67 18.23 -25.58
CA LYS A 50 36.34 19.34 -26.29
C LYS A 50 35.59 20.67 -26.14
N ILE A 51 34.25 20.63 -26.25
CA ILE A 51 33.42 21.84 -26.08
C ILE A 51 33.46 22.32 -24.62
N LEU A 52 33.42 21.41 -23.65
CA LEU A 52 33.47 21.75 -22.20
C LEU A 52 34.85 22.36 -21.84
N GLU A 53 35.89 21.90 -22.45
CA GLU A 53 37.25 22.43 -22.27
C GLU A 53 37.55 23.67 -23.14
N ASN A 54 36.55 24.21 -23.86
CA ASN A 54 36.71 25.29 -24.83
C ASN A 54 37.77 24.93 -25.90
N LEU A 55 37.80 23.67 -26.36
CA LEU A 55 38.78 23.17 -27.30
C LEU A 55 40.24 23.39 -26.83
N ALA A 56 40.47 23.23 -25.53
CA ALA A 56 41.79 23.45 -24.92
C ALA A 56 42.87 22.58 -25.57
N SER A 57 43.93 23.23 -26.08
CA SER A 57 45.08 22.58 -26.72
C SER A 57 46.28 23.51 -26.73
N GLU A 58 47.48 22.95 -26.93
CA GLU A 58 48.69 23.75 -27.14
C GLU A 58 48.73 24.35 -28.55
N ASP A 59 48.16 23.63 -29.53
CA ASP A 59 48.05 24.06 -30.93
C ASP A 59 46.64 24.60 -31.20
N GLU A 60 46.53 25.51 -32.17
CA GLU A 60 45.21 26.06 -32.54
C GLU A 60 44.31 25.00 -33.18
N PRO A 61 43.03 24.99 -32.85
CA PRO A 61 42.05 24.09 -33.46
C PRO A 61 41.98 24.24 -34.96
N GLU A 62 42.05 23.12 -35.68
CA GLU A 62 41.88 23.11 -37.13
C GLU A 62 40.42 23.45 -37.53
N ASN A 63 40.26 24.11 -38.67
CA ASN A 63 38.99 24.47 -39.27
C ASN A 63 37.98 25.14 -38.31
N PRO A 64 38.36 26.20 -37.63
CA PRO A 64 37.49 26.86 -36.64
C PRO A 64 36.32 27.60 -37.32
N LEU A 65 35.19 27.62 -36.64
CA LEU A 65 34.04 28.42 -37.04
C LEU A 65 34.15 29.85 -36.50
N VAL A 66 33.61 30.82 -37.22
CA VAL A 66 33.55 32.22 -36.76
C VAL A 66 32.80 32.32 -35.44
N GLY A 67 33.43 32.88 -34.44
CA GLY A 67 32.90 32.98 -33.09
C GLY A 67 33.27 31.80 -32.18
N GLN A 68 34.08 30.83 -32.66
CA GLN A 68 34.58 29.75 -31.87
C GLN A 68 35.60 30.24 -30.81
N MET A 69 35.51 29.69 -29.61
CA MET A 69 36.48 29.92 -28.54
C MET A 69 37.48 28.78 -28.45
N TRP A 70 38.73 29.11 -28.16
CA TRP A 70 39.83 28.19 -27.91
C TRP A 70 40.63 28.64 -26.70
N PHE A 71 40.82 27.73 -25.74
CA PHE A 71 41.69 27.96 -24.63
C PHE A 71 43.12 27.46 -25.00
N ASP A 72 43.99 28.40 -25.29
CA ASP A 72 45.38 28.14 -25.62
C ASP A 72 46.14 27.77 -24.33
N LEU A 73 46.51 26.51 -24.19
CA LEU A 73 47.23 25.99 -23.03
C LEU A 73 48.69 26.53 -22.96
N SER A 74 49.29 26.88 -24.09
CA SER A 74 50.67 27.40 -24.14
C SER A 74 50.78 28.82 -23.60
N SER A 75 49.79 29.68 -23.88
CA SER A 75 49.70 31.04 -23.39
C SER A 75 48.80 31.21 -22.16
N ASN A 76 48.05 30.17 -21.83
CA ASN A 76 46.99 30.20 -20.79
C ASN A 76 45.96 31.30 -21.05
N GLU A 77 45.58 31.48 -22.28
CA GLU A 77 44.64 32.51 -22.76
C GLU A 77 43.44 31.95 -23.50
N LEU A 78 42.27 32.53 -23.30
CA LEU A 78 41.08 32.26 -24.09
C LEU A 78 41.06 33.16 -25.34
N LYS A 79 41.07 32.53 -26.50
CA LYS A 79 41.07 33.20 -27.84
C LYS A 79 39.73 32.98 -28.53
N LEU A 80 39.35 33.96 -29.38
CA LEU A 80 38.16 33.94 -30.22
C LEU A 80 38.54 34.00 -31.68
N PHE A 81 37.99 33.11 -32.51
CA PHE A 81 38.20 33.12 -33.96
C PHE A 81 37.27 34.13 -34.62
N ASN A 82 37.84 35.08 -35.36
CA ASN A 82 37.07 36.17 -36.03
C ASN A 82 36.73 35.87 -37.49
N GLY A 83 37.11 34.71 -38.04
CA GLY A 83 36.94 34.31 -39.43
C GLY A 83 38.22 34.38 -40.24
N ASP A 84 39.30 35.01 -39.73
CA ASP A 84 40.58 35.17 -40.37
C ASP A 84 41.70 34.64 -39.49
N LYS A 85 41.67 34.98 -38.22
CA LYS A 85 42.66 34.59 -37.22
C LYS A 85 42.09 34.52 -35.81
N TRP A 86 42.83 33.82 -34.97
CA TRP A 86 42.57 33.80 -33.53
C TRP A 86 42.95 35.14 -32.91
N GLY A 87 41.94 35.84 -32.38
CA GLY A 87 42.11 37.16 -31.79
C GLY A 87 42.71 37.06 -30.37
N TYR A 88 43.65 37.91 -30.11
CA TYR A 88 44.15 38.11 -28.76
C TYR A 88 43.13 38.84 -27.90
N ASN A 89 42.93 38.31 -26.69
CA ASN A 89 42.26 39.01 -25.62
C ASN A 89 40.83 39.40 -25.96
N VAL A 90 39.93 38.50 -25.61
CA VAL A 90 38.54 38.91 -25.37
C VAL A 90 38.49 39.81 -24.13
N SER A 91 39.32 40.83 -24.10
CA SER A 91 39.36 41.82 -23.04
C SER A 91 38.11 42.72 -23.00
N LYS A 92 37.35 42.71 -24.10
CA LYS A 92 36.07 43.45 -24.19
C LYS A 92 35.15 42.85 -25.21
N VAL A 93 34.23 41.98 -24.82
CA VAL A 93 33.01 41.72 -25.60
C VAL A 93 31.90 42.57 -24.97
N GLY A 94 31.34 43.48 -25.75
CA GLY A 94 30.30 44.39 -25.27
C GLY A 94 30.74 45.36 -24.17
N GLY A 95 32.03 45.80 -24.19
CA GLY A 95 32.54 46.83 -23.24
C GLY A 95 33.01 46.29 -21.89
N LYS A 96 32.95 44.98 -21.65
CA LYS A 96 33.37 44.33 -20.42
C LYS A 96 34.78 43.73 -20.53
N ASN A 97 35.59 43.82 -19.44
CA ASN A 97 36.92 43.24 -19.42
C ASN A 97 36.88 41.72 -19.26
N ILE A 98 38.02 41.04 -19.49
CA ILE A 98 38.12 39.58 -19.39
C ILE A 98 37.67 39.05 -18.01
N GLN A 99 37.91 39.79 -16.94
CA GLN A 99 37.49 39.36 -15.60
C GLN A 99 35.96 39.36 -15.50
N GLU A 100 35.28 40.35 -16.06
CA GLU A 100 33.81 40.41 -16.08
C GLU A 100 33.20 39.35 -16.98
N ILE A 101 33.91 38.91 -18.05
CA ILE A 101 33.50 37.81 -18.92
C ILE A 101 33.83 36.46 -18.26
N LYS A 102 34.98 36.30 -17.62
CA LYS A 102 35.27 35.15 -16.76
C LYS A 102 34.19 35.00 -15.69
N ASP A 103 33.82 36.07 -15.02
CA ASP A 103 32.77 36.07 -14.02
C ASP A 103 31.38 35.75 -14.60
N TRP A 104 31.15 36.07 -15.86
CA TRP A 104 29.91 35.73 -16.57
C TRP A 104 29.93 34.28 -17.09
N VAL A 105 31.01 33.80 -17.69
CA VAL A 105 31.18 32.44 -18.18
C VAL A 105 31.38 31.44 -17.04
N LEU A 106 32.20 31.77 -16.05
CA LEU A 106 32.44 30.96 -14.84
C LEU A 106 31.25 30.97 -13.89
N GLY A 107 30.33 31.92 -14.06
CA GLY A 107 29.02 31.86 -13.43
C GLY A 107 28.20 30.61 -13.78
N TYR A 108 28.64 29.86 -14.80
CA TYR A 108 28.11 28.55 -15.16
C TYR A 108 28.96 27.37 -14.71
N VAL A 109 30.20 27.56 -14.26
CA VAL A 109 31.15 26.45 -14.08
C VAL A 109 31.65 26.29 -12.64
N SER A 110 31.76 27.37 -11.86
CA SER A 110 32.10 27.25 -10.43
C SER A 110 31.31 28.22 -9.57
N LEU A 111 30.50 27.66 -8.70
CA LEU A 111 29.82 28.40 -7.63
C LEU A 111 30.82 28.80 -6.51
N ASP A 112 32.01 28.19 -6.47
CA ASP A 112 32.99 28.37 -5.39
C ASP A 112 33.64 29.76 -5.44
N ASP A 113 33.80 30.38 -6.63
CA ASP A 113 34.42 31.70 -6.79
C ASP A 113 33.41 32.86 -6.71
N LYS A 114 32.11 32.60 -6.81
CA LYS A 114 31.06 33.64 -6.72
C LYS A 114 30.43 33.78 -5.36
N PHE A 115 30.59 32.79 -4.53
CA PHE A 115 30.10 32.78 -3.18
C PHE A 115 31.31 32.67 -2.25
N ASP A 116 31.88 33.80 -1.90
CA ASP A 116 32.87 33.83 -0.87
C ASP A 116 32.28 33.28 0.46
N LYS A 117 33.15 33.12 1.45
CA LYS A 117 32.75 32.60 2.77
C LYS A 117 31.71 33.46 3.49
N SER A 118 31.37 34.61 2.97
CA SER A 118 30.39 35.56 3.51
C SER A 118 29.00 35.38 2.89
N GLY A 119 28.86 34.58 1.81
CA GLY A 119 27.60 34.27 1.13
C GLY A 119 27.32 35.16 -0.07
N GLY A 120 26.40 34.70 -0.90
CA GLY A 120 25.95 35.41 -2.09
C GLY A 120 24.54 34.97 -2.47
N SER A 121 23.91 35.67 -3.44
CA SER A 121 22.57 35.37 -3.92
C SER A 121 22.52 35.20 -5.43
N ILE A 122 21.76 34.18 -5.88
CA ILE A 122 21.42 33.97 -7.28
C ILE A 122 19.99 34.49 -7.49
N ASN A 123 19.87 35.62 -8.20
CA ASN A 123 18.58 36.16 -8.59
C ASN A 123 18.16 35.52 -9.91
N GLY A 124 17.30 34.50 -9.86
CA GLY A 124 16.81 33.81 -11.04
C GLY A 124 16.72 32.31 -10.87
N LYS A 125 16.67 31.57 -11.99
CA LYS A 125 16.55 30.11 -11.99
C LYS A 125 17.93 29.45 -11.96
N LEU A 126 18.18 28.60 -10.97
CA LEU A 126 19.30 27.68 -10.98
C LEU A 126 18.87 26.38 -11.67
N LYS A 127 19.52 26.02 -12.77
CA LYS A 127 19.35 24.75 -13.47
C LYS A 127 20.60 23.91 -13.32
N ALA A 128 20.56 22.90 -12.48
CA ALA A 128 21.62 21.90 -12.38
C ALA A 128 21.23 20.66 -13.22
N ASN A 129 21.99 20.35 -14.24
CA ASN A 129 21.76 19.18 -15.08
C ASN A 129 22.37 17.91 -14.48
N ALA A 130 23.13 18.05 -13.41
CA ALA A 130 23.81 16.97 -12.70
C ALA A 130 23.51 17.02 -11.19
N LYS A 131 24.43 16.60 -10.36
CA LYS A 131 24.30 16.58 -8.90
C LYS A 131 24.38 18.00 -8.35
N PHE A 132 23.39 18.38 -7.55
CA PHE A 132 23.42 19.57 -6.68
C PHE A 132 23.78 19.13 -5.27
N SER A 133 24.83 19.71 -4.70
CA SER A 133 25.30 19.44 -3.33
C SER A 133 25.43 20.73 -2.56
N THR A 134 25.03 20.72 -1.28
CA THR A 134 25.23 21.83 -0.35
C THR A 134 25.84 21.32 0.94
N SER A 135 26.70 22.10 1.57
CA SER A 135 27.23 21.84 2.91
C SER A 135 26.33 22.38 4.01
N GLY A 136 25.37 23.25 3.67
CA GLY A 136 24.43 23.89 4.58
C GLY A 136 22.97 23.56 4.29
N ASN A 137 22.07 24.28 4.96
CA ASN A 137 20.63 24.12 4.80
C ASN A 137 20.13 24.70 3.48
N ILE A 138 19.13 24.06 2.89
CA ILE A 138 18.34 24.63 1.79
C ILE A 138 17.06 25.18 2.40
N THR A 139 16.96 26.50 2.49
CA THR A 139 15.81 27.19 3.07
C THR A 139 15.13 28.11 2.03
N PRO A 140 13.80 28.15 1.95
CA PRO A 140 13.10 29.11 1.11
C PRO A 140 13.24 30.52 1.69
N SER A 141 13.27 31.53 0.82
CA SER A 141 13.38 32.95 1.25
C SER A 141 12.10 33.49 1.90
N ARG A 142 10.96 32.82 1.69
CA ARG A 142 9.68 33.16 2.31
C ARG A 142 8.97 31.88 2.72
N ASN A 143 8.30 31.91 3.86
CA ASN A 143 7.55 30.80 4.38
C ASN A 143 6.36 30.46 3.45
N GLU A 144 6.11 29.16 3.25
CA GLU A 144 4.96 28.62 2.52
C GLU A 144 4.79 29.03 1.04
N ASN A 145 5.78 29.69 0.43
CA ASN A 145 5.67 30.16 -0.96
C ASN A 145 6.37 29.29 -2.01
N TYR A 146 7.11 28.28 -1.61
CA TYR A 146 7.95 27.51 -2.53
C TYR A 146 7.77 26.00 -2.32
N ASN A 147 7.73 25.27 -3.45
CA ASN A 147 7.59 23.83 -3.47
C ASN A 147 8.89 23.13 -3.84
N LEU A 148 9.17 21.99 -3.22
CA LEU A 148 10.17 21.04 -3.67
C LEU A 148 9.53 20.08 -4.68
N GLY A 149 9.72 20.34 -5.98
CA GLY A 149 9.03 19.65 -7.07
C GLY A 149 7.68 20.29 -7.43
N SER A 150 6.95 19.68 -8.34
CA SER A 150 5.63 20.12 -8.79
C SER A 150 4.70 18.92 -9.09
N TYR A 151 3.43 19.19 -9.34
CA TYR A 151 2.47 18.15 -9.73
C TYR A 151 2.92 17.32 -10.95
N THR A 152 3.57 17.97 -11.92
CA THR A 152 4.05 17.34 -13.16
C THR A 152 5.53 16.93 -13.13
N LYS A 153 6.34 17.49 -12.20
CA LYS A 153 7.78 17.23 -12.06
C LYS A 153 8.12 16.85 -10.63
N ARG A 154 8.09 15.55 -10.33
CA ARG A 154 8.26 14.99 -9.01
C ARG A 154 9.64 14.40 -8.81
N PHE A 155 10.14 14.46 -7.60
CA PHE A 155 11.32 13.67 -7.24
C PHE A 155 10.95 12.19 -7.22
N LYS A 156 11.78 11.35 -7.84
CA LYS A 156 11.59 9.89 -7.84
C LYS A 156 11.76 9.31 -6.42
N THR A 157 12.76 9.80 -5.71
CA THR A 157 13.13 9.30 -4.38
C THR A 157 13.76 10.42 -3.56
N LEU A 158 13.41 10.47 -2.28
CA LEU A 158 14.05 11.34 -1.29
C LEU A 158 14.77 10.45 -0.27
N TYR A 159 16.10 10.55 -0.21
CA TYR A 159 16.92 9.88 0.81
C TYR A 159 17.15 10.81 1.97
N ILE A 160 16.67 10.43 3.14
CA ILE A 160 16.84 11.18 4.38
C ILE A 160 17.50 10.24 5.39
N ARG A 161 18.56 10.70 5.99
CA ARG A 161 19.20 9.99 7.10
C ARG A 161 18.30 10.09 8.35
N ASP A 162 18.67 9.43 9.44
CA ASP A 162 17.94 9.37 10.72
C ASP A 162 17.62 10.76 11.30
N ARG A 163 16.62 11.41 10.74
CA ARG A 163 16.19 12.79 11.04
C ARG A 163 14.67 12.92 10.92
N SER A 164 14.21 14.11 11.24
CA SER A 164 12.79 14.46 11.22
C SER A 164 12.42 15.26 9.98
N ILE A 165 11.20 15.05 9.51
CA ILE A 165 10.53 15.93 8.55
C ILE A 165 9.46 16.70 9.32
N TYR A 166 9.57 18.03 9.32
CA TYR A 166 8.55 18.89 9.89
C TYR A 166 7.49 19.22 8.85
N LEU A 167 6.23 19.15 9.23
CA LEU A 167 5.10 19.48 8.38
C LEU A 167 4.26 20.57 9.03
N GLY A 168 4.48 21.80 8.60
CA GLY A 168 3.83 22.96 9.19
C GLY A 168 4.11 23.13 10.69
N ASP A 169 3.30 23.93 11.35
CA ASP A 169 3.48 24.24 12.78
C ASP A 169 3.02 23.13 13.73
N LYS A 170 2.36 22.12 13.22
CA LYS A 170 1.63 21.14 14.05
C LYS A 170 2.01 19.68 13.81
N GLY A 171 2.87 19.38 12.85
CA GLY A 171 3.22 18.01 12.52
C GLY A 171 4.70 17.80 12.28
N LYS A 172 5.24 16.72 12.79
CA LYS A 172 6.62 16.33 12.64
C LYS A 172 6.74 14.86 12.30
N TYR A 173 7.49 14.54 11.25
CA TYR A 173 7.89 13.18 10.96
C TYR A 173 9.31 12.94 11.44
N HIS A 174 9.48 11.96 12.31
CA HIS A 174 10.78 11.42 12.66
C HIS A 174 11.05 10.18 11.81
N ILE A 175 12.23 10.14 11.20
CA ILE A 175 12.69 9.01 10.41
C ILE A 175 13.91 8.43 11.12
N THR A 176 13.78 7.21 11.62
CA THR A 176 14.87 6.46 12.22
C THR A 176 15.30 5.33 11.28
N LYS A 177 16.37 4.62 11.64
CA LYS A 177 16.80 3.43 10.90
C LYS A 177 15.67 2.40 10.73
N ASP A 178 14.87 2.20 11.77
CA ASP A 178 13.89 1.12 11.87
C ASP A 178 12.44 1.61 11.86
N SER A 179 12.20 2.92 11.97
CA SER A 179 10.84 3.45 12.13
C SER A 179 10.63 4.79 11.45
N PHE A 180 9.38 5.04 11.15
CA PHE A 180 8.85 6.32 10.71
C PHE A 180 7.78 6.75 11.71
N ILE A 181 7.96 7.92 12.34
CA ILE A 181 7.13 8.40 13.43
C ILE A 181 6.52 9.72 13.03
N TYR A 182 5.21 9.84 13.13
CA TYR A 182 4.50 11.11 12.99
C TYR A 182 4.02 11.60 14.35
N THR A 183 4.39 12.82 14.70
CA THR A 183 3.93 13.49 15.92
C THR A 183 3.15 14.74 15.57
N VAL A 184 2.08 14.98 16.29
CA VAL A 184 1.28 16.20 16.18
C VAL A 184 1.54 17.06 17.42
N ASN A 185 1.82 18.35 17.22
CA ASN A 185 2.05 19.32 18.28
C ASN A 185 3.26 19.03 19.20
N SER A 186 4.34 18.46 18.67
CA SER A 186 5.55 18.19 19.46
C SER A 186 6.79 18.69 18.75
N ASN A 187 7.61 19.42 19.46
CA ASN A 187 8.98 19.82 19.06
C ASN A 187 10.05 18.89 19.64
N GLU A 188 9.66 17.78 20.27
CA GLU A 188 10.56 16.85 20.92
C GLU A 188 11.26 15.94 19.92
N ASP A 189 12.58 15.93 19.93
CA ASP A 189 13.41 15.09 19.06
C ASP A 189 13.71 13.72 19.68
N ASP A 190 13.60 13.60 20.97
CA ASP A 190 13.78 12.34 21.68
C ASP A 190 12.50 11.51 21.63
N VAL A 191 12.55 10.41 20.86
CA VAL A 191 11.43 9.50 20.66
C VAL A 191 10.89 8.92 21.97
N SER A 192 11.73 8.82 23.01
CA SER A 192 11.32 8.32 24.32
C SER A 192 10.42 9.29 25.07
N LYS A 193 10.56 10.58 24.80
CA LYS A 193 9.82 11.68 25.40
C LYS A 193 8.63 12.15 24.59
N ILE A 194 8.43 11.61 23.39
CA ILE A 194 7.31 12.00 22.52
C ILE A 194 5.99 11.72 23.23
N PRO A 195 5.17 12.75 23.47
CA PRO A 195 3.89 12.57 24.13
C PRO A 195 2.87 11.89 23.24
N THR A 196 1.79 11.54 23.84
CA THR A 196 0.58 10.92 23.29
C THR A 196 0.22 11.39 21.87
N GLY A 197 0.13 10.47 20.93
CA GLY A 197 -0.28 10.79 19.57
C GLY A 197 0.72 10.38 18.48
N VAL A 198 1.62 9.48 18.79
CA VAL A 198 2.69 9.07 17.89
C VAL A 198 2.34 7.81 17.12
N ILE A 199 2.52 7.85 15.83
CA ILE A 199 2.46 6.70 14.94
C ILE A 199 3.89 6.27 14.60
N ILE A 200 4.29 5.08 15.01
CA ILE A 200 5.59 4.49 14.69
C ILE A 200 5.41 3.45 13.59
N LEU A 201 6.00 3.68 12.45
CA LEU A 201 6.09 2.74 11.35
C LEU A 201 7.40 1.97 11.46
N ASN A 202 7.31 0.69 11.72
CA ASN A 202 8.48 -0.17 11.65
C ASN A 202 8.83 -0.46 10.18
N LYS A 203 9.98 0.01 9.71
CA LYS A 203 10.41 -0.12 8.32
C LYS A 203 10.67 -1.58 7.91
N SER A 204 11.14 -2.40 8.81
CA SER A 204 11.50 -3.79 8.50
C SER A 204 10.27 -4.70 8.37
N SER A 205 9.23 -4.48 9.16
CA SER A 205 8.01 -5.28 9.13
C SER A 205 6.89 -4.64 8.29
N GLY A 206 7.03 -3.38 7.88
CA GLY A 206 5.99 -2.61 7.22
C GLY A 206 4.78 -2.37 8.12
N THR A 207 4.98 -2.47 9.42
CA THR A 207 3.93 -2.43 10.42
C THR A 207 4.02 -1.14 11.23
N ALA A 208 2.88 -0.63 11.65
CA ALA A 208 2.80 0.56 12.48
C ALA A 208 2.46 0.18 13.91
N VAL A 209 3.19 0.75 14.84
CA VAL A 209 2.93 0.63 16.27
C VAL A 209 2.61 2.00 16.82
N VAL A 210 1.51 2.15 17.52
CA VAL A 210 1.17 3.39 18.21
C VAL A 210 1.58 3.27 19.66
N LYS A 211 2.27 4.27 20.15
CA LYS A 211 2.51 4.40 21.60
C LYS A 211 1.22 4.80 22.33
N ARG A 212 0.97 4.17 23.47
CA ARG A 212 -0.19 4.43 24.35
C ARG A 212 -0.48 5.92 24.53
N ASN A 213 -1.76 6.19 24.64
CA ASN A 213 -2.37 7.50 24.96
C ASN A 213 -2.49 8.45 23.77
N ILE A 214 -2.89 7.94 22.62
CA ILE A 214 -3.72 8.76 21.75
C ILE A 214 -5.10 8.81 22.42
N GLY A 215 -5.15 9.42 23.58
CA GLY A 215 -6.35 9.51 24.37
C GLY A 215 -7.48 10.32 23.75
N LYS A 216 -7.34 10.70 22.48
CA LYS A 216 -8.35 11.41 21.69
C LYS A 216 -8.29 11.05 20.20
N PHE A 217 -7.70 9.92 19.81
CA PHE A 217 -7.90 9.45 18.47
C PHE A 217 -9.29 8.85 18.38
N ASP A 218 -10.19 9.61 17.82
CA ASP A 218 -11.55 9.18 17.56
C ASP A 218 -11.58 8.37 16.26
N SER A 219 -11.75 7.06 16.38
CA SER A 219 -11.89 6.17 15.24
C SER A 219 -13.09 6.52 14.35
N SER A 220 -14.08 7.24 14.90
CA SER A 220 -15.24 7.71 14.15
C SER A 220 -14.87 8.80 13.11
N ASN A 221 -13.80 9.53 13.35
CA ASN A 221 -13.27 10.58 12.47
C ASN A 221 -12.09 10.12 11.61
N ALA A 222 -11.67 8.87 11.74
CA ALA A 222 -10.60 8.34 10.92
C ALA A 222 -11.01 8.26 9.46
N LYS A 223 -10.28 8.95 8.59
CA LYS A 223 -10.48 8.87 7.15
C LYS A 223 -9.75 7.67 6.59
N PHE A 224 -10.23 7.14 5.46
CA PHE A 224 -9.52 6.13 4.71
C PHE A 224 -8.07 6.58 4.43
N GLY A 225 -7.11 5.75 4.77
CA GLY A 225 -5.69 6.11 4.67
C GLY A 225 -5.05 6.61 5.97
N GLN A 226 -5.83 6.93 6.99
CA GLN A 226 -5.31 7.19 8.32
C GLN A 226 -4.99 5.88 9.03
N LEU A 227 -3.92 5.89 9.81
CA LEU A 227 -3.59 4.78 10.67
C LEU A 227 -4.52 4.77 11.87
N ILE A 228 -5.35 3.76 11.91
CA ILE A 228 -6.09 3.41 13.13
C ILE A 228 -5.40 2.20 13.73
N TYR A 229 -5.06 2.23 15.01
CA TYR A 229 -4.30 1.18 15.55
C TYR A 229 -4.37 1.06 17.07
N ASP A 230 -4.02 -0.09 17.53
CA ASP A 230 -3.91 -0.45 18.91
C ASP A 230 -2.45 -0.72 19.30
N THR A 231 -2.19 -0.48 20.55
CA THR A 231 -0.87 -0.35 21.18
C THR A 231 0.03 -1.55 21.14
N ASN A 232 -0.46 -2.70 20.74
CA ASN A 232 0.32 -3.94 20.73
C ASN A 232 0.45 -4.56 19.35
N ASN A 233 -0.08 -3.91 18.32
CA ASN A 233 -0.20 -4.54 17.02
C ASN A 233 0.02 -3.60 15.89
N ALA A 234 0.84 -4.06 15.04
CA ALA A 234 1.17 -3.43 13.83
C ALA A 234 0.03 -3.56 12.82
N VAL A 235 -0.48 -2.44 12.37
CA VAL A 235 -1.46 -2.36 11.31
C VAL A 235 -0.81 -1.83 10.05
N ARG A 236 -1.14 -2.39 8.91
CA ARG A 236 -0.71 -1.82 7.62
C ARG A 236 -1.32 -0.45 7.41
N LEU A 237 -0.50 0.49 6.95
CA LEU A 237 -0.90 1.84 6.58
C LEU A 237 -2.17 1.84 5.72
N GLY A 238 -3.17 2.54 6.21
CA GLY A 238 -4.37 2.85 5.45
C GLY A 238 -5.46 1.79 5.42
N ARG A 239 -5.34 0.69 6.21
CA ARG A 239 -6.34 -0.37 6.19
C ARG A 239 -6.48 -1.04 7.54
N THR A 240 -7.42 -0.59 8.34
CA THR A 240 -7.84 -1.25 9.58
C THR A 240 -9.18 -1.92 9.36
N VAL A 241 -9.15 -3.18 9.07
CA VAL A 241 -10.39 -3.91 8.80
C VAL A 241 -10.31 -5.32 9.33
N SER A 242 -11.44 -5.85 9.73
CA SER A 242 -11.56 -7.26 10.07
C SER A 242 -11.22 -8.12 8.86
N GLY A 243 -10.45 -9.17 9.07
CA GLY A 243 -10.11 -10.16 8.06
C GLY A 243 -8.84 -9.89 7.25
N PHE A 244 -8.12 -8.77 7.47
CA PHE A 244 -6.80 -8.59 6.86
C PHE A 244 -5.83 -7.70 7.66
N GLN A 245 -5.82 -7.83 8.95
CA GLN A 245 -4.89 -7.06 9.81
C GLN A 245 -3.47 -7.61 9.87
N GLY A 246 -3.10 -8.52 9.04
CA GLY A 246 -1.76 -9.05 8.98
C GLY A 246 -1.62 -10.23 8.06
N ASP A 247 -0.43 -10.80 8.04
CA ASP A 247 -0.08 -11.85 7.09
C ASP A 247 -0.37 -13.27 7.61
N ARG A 248 -0.66 -13.42 8.91
CA ARG A 248 -0.98 -14.71 9.52
C ARG A 248 -2.49 -14.92 9.56
N MET A 249 -3.00 -15.84 8.75
CA MET A 249 -4.38 -16.33 8.85
C MET A 249 -4.44 -17.42 9.90
N VAL A 250 -5.22 -17.23 10.95
CA VAL A 250 -5.55 -18.26 11.93
C VAL A 250 -6.95 -18.78 11.67
N MET A 251 -7.04 -20.07 11.42
CA MET A 251 -8.28 -20.78 11.17
C MET A 251 -8.80 -21.36 12.48
N SER A 252 -10.04 -21.06 12.77
CA SER A 252 -10.72 -21.57 13.97
C SER A 252 -11.09 -23.04 13.80
N ARG A 253 -11.69 -23.56 14.84
CA ARG A 253 -12.34 -24.87 14.86
C ARG A 253 -13.54 -24.93 13.91
N GLY A 254 -13.89 -26.13 13.50
CA GLY A 254 -15.02 -26.42 12.64
C GLY A 254 -15.41 -27.89 12.71
N TRP A 255 -16.14 -28.36 11.71
CA TRP A 255 -16.54 -29.74 11.59
C TRP A 255 -15.56 -30.52 10.73
N ARG A 256 -15.18 -31.69 11.19
CA ARG A 256 -14.30 -32.63 10.49
C ARG A 256 -14.99 -33.98 10.37
N CYS A 257 -15.37 -34.43 9.18
CA CYS A 257 -15.83 -35.80 8.89
C CYS A 257 -16.70 -36.44 9.99
N GLY A 258 -17.70 -35.73 10.50
CA GLY A 258 -18.57 -36.24 11.58
C GLY A 258 -18.13 -35.85 13.00
N TRP A 259 -16.93 -35.30 13.19
CA TRP A 259 -16.39 -34.90 14.51
C TRP A 259 -15.96 -33.44 14.51
N GLY A 260 -16.08 -32.79 15.66
CA GLY A 260 -15.56 -31.43 15.84
C GLY A 260 -14.03 -31.41 15.82
N ALA A 261 -13.42 -30.46 15.13
CA ALA A 261 -12.00 -30.21 15.21
C ALA A 261 -11.67 -29.37 16.45
N ASN A 262 -10.68 -29.78 17.23
CA ASN A 262 -10.25 -29.07 18.44
C ASN A 262 -8.86 -28.45 18.28
N GLN A 263 -8.64 -27.76 17.17
CA GLN A 263 -7.36 -27.12 16.87
C GLN A 263 -7.57 -25.80 16.15
N PHE A 264 -6.72 -24.83 16.48
CA PHE A 264 -6.42 -23.72 15.60
C PHE A 264 -5.26 -24.10 14.68
N ASN A 265 -5.36 -23.70 13.43
CA ASN A 265 -4.29 -23.84 12.44
C ASN A 265 -3.99 -22.47 11.82
N PHE A 266 -2.81 -22.31 11.24
CA PHE A 266 -2.45 -21.07 10.59
C PHE A 266 -1.68 -21.27 9.29
N VAL A 267 -1.71 -20.24 8.45
CA VAL A 267 -0.85 -20.07 7.28
C VAL A 267 -0.36 -18.63 7.20
N GLN A 268 0.75 -18.40 6.51
CA GLN A 268 1.19 -17.05 6.12
C GLN A 268 0.62 -16.72 4.74
N ILE A 269 -0.20 -15.68 4.64
CA ILE A 269 -0.96 -15.34 3.41
C ILE A 269 -0.03 -14.96 2.25
N SER A 270 1.12 -14.35 2.53
CA SER A 270 2.09 -13.95 1.52
C SER A 270 2.76 -15.14 0.83
N THR A 271 2.98 -16.25 1.55
CA THR A 271 3.79 -17.38 1.09
C THR A 271 2.97 -18.65 1.00
N PRO A 272 2.86 -19.31 -0.20
CA PRO A 272 2.19 -20.58 -0.33
C PRO A 272 2.74 -21.63 0.63
N MET A 273 1.85 -22.26 1.42
CA MET A 273 2.23 -23.26 2.41
C MET A 273 1.04 -24.11 2.85
N ASN A 274 1.32 -25.29 3.36
CA ASN A 274 0.34 -26.07 4.12
C ASN A 274 0.14 -25.48 5.52
N SER A 275 -1.05 -25.65 6.06
CA SER A 275 -1.34 -25.15 7.40
C SER A 275 -0.51 -25.85 8.47
N LYS A 276 -0.14 -25.09 9.50
CA LYS A 276 0.55 -25.56 10.69
C LYS A 276 -0.35 -25.41 11.92
N TYR A 277 -0.08 -26.21 12.94
CA TYR A 277 -0.75 -26.14 14.23
C TYR A 277 -0.45 -24.78 14.91
N PHE A 278 -1.48 -24.15 15.46
CA PHE A 278 -1.38 -22.88 16.18
C PHE A 278 -1.63 -23.04 17.68
N GLY A 279 -2.64 -23.83 18.05
CA GLY A 279 -3.06 -24.04 19.42
C GLY A 279 -4.39 -24.79 19.49
N ALA A 280 -4.95 -24.92 20.68
CA ALA A 280 -6.24 -25.56 20.92
C ALA A 280 -7.29 -24.53 21.36
N PRO A 281 -8.52 -24.57 20.84
CA PRO A 281 -9.64 -23.80 21.37
C PRO A 281 -10.07 -24.33 22.74
N ARG A 282 -10.67 -23.46 23.55
CA ARG A 282 -11.18 -23.84 24.87
C ARG A 282 -12.38 -24.80 24.80
N LYS A 283 -13.18 -24.65 23.77
CA LYS A 283 -14.38 -25.48 23.55
C LYS A 283 -14.50 -25.84 22.07
N MET A 284 -14.97 -27.03 21.80
CA MET A 284 -15.39 -27.40 20.45
C MET A 284 -16.62 -26.58 20.05
N SER A 285 -16.64 -26.09 18.82
CA SER A 285 -17.83 -25.40 18.31
C SER A 285 -17.94 -25.47 16.79
N LEU A 286 -19.15 -25.25 16.32
CA LEU A 286 -19.53 -25.23 14.93
C LEU A 286 -19.83 -23.80 14.51
N ALA A 287 -19.38 -23.42 13.31
CA ALA A 287 -19.64 -22.14 12.70
C ALA A 287 -19.47 -20.94 13.65
N PRO A 288 -18.29 -20.80 14.26
CA PRO A 288 -17.98 -19.62 15.07
C PRO A 288 -18.08 -18.36 14.23
N ILE A 289 -18.15 -17.21 14.89
CA ILE A 289 -18.18 -15.90 14.23
C ILE A 289 -16.94 -15.16 14.73
N GLY A 290 -16.06 -14.75 13.80
CA GLY A 290 -14.79 -14.12 14.12
C GLY A 290 -14.77 -12.63 13.87
N VAL A 291 -13.96 -11.92 14.65
CA VAL A 291 -13.52 -10.54 14.42
C VAL A 291 -12.05 -10.41 14.79
N THR A 292 -11.40 -9.43 14.22
CA THR A 292 -9.97 -9.16 14.45
C THR A 292 -9.75 -7.75 14.93
N GLY A 293 -8.85 -7.58 15.88
CA GLY A 293 -8.41 -6.27 16.35
C GLY A 293 -7.34 -6.40 17.42
N GLY A 294 -6.52 -5.37 17.57
CA GLY A 294 -5.51 -5.36 18.61
C GLY A 294 -4.60 -6.58 18.64
N GLY A 295 -4.20 -7.18 17.47
CA GLY A 295 -3.41 -8.42 17.33
C GLY A 295 -4.06 -9.66 17.87
N LYS A 296 -5.34 -9.60 18.11
CA LYS A 296 -6.14 -10.72 18.58
C LYS A 296 -7.14 -11.13 17.51
N GLY A 297 -7.27 -12.42 17.31
CA GLY A 297 -8.42 -13.03 16.68
C GLY A 297 -9.40 -13.44 17.77
N LEU A 298 -10.61 -12.94 17.71
CA LEU A 298 -11.68 -13.20 18.67
C LEU A 298 -12.78 -13.99 17.98
N TRP A 299 -13.27 -15.06 18.61
CA TRP A 299 -14.34 -15.89 18.08
C TRP A 299 -15.46 -16.09 19.11
N HIS A 300 -16.67 -15.86 18.64
CA HIS A 300 -17.86 -16.36 19.32
C HIS A 300 -17.89 -17.89 19.21
N THR A 301 -18.09 -18.57 20.31
CA THR A 301 -17.94 -20.03 20.36
C THR A 301 -19.14 -20.80 19.79
N GLY A 302 -19.92 -20.29 18.90
CA GLY A 302 -20.96 -21.01 18.17
C GLY A 302 -21.69 -22.12 18.94
N GLY A 303 -22.16 -23.15 18.25
CA GLY A 303 -22.84 -24.29 18.85
C GLY A 303 -22.14 -25.63 18.66
N TRP A 304 -22.51 -26.66 19.47
CA TRP A 304 -22.26 -28.08 19.44
C TRP A 304 -20.97 -28.64 20.12
N PRO A 305 -20.76 -29.95 20.43
CA PRO A 305 -21.62 -31.08 20.09
C PRO A 305 -22.71 -31.32 21.14
N GLY A 306 -23.85 -31.85 20.68
CA GLY A 306 -24.99 -32.13 21.54
C GLY A 306 -25.97 -30.98 21.69
N TRP A 307 -26.05 -30.07 20.70
CA TRP A 307 -27.01 -28.95 20.67
C TRP A 307 -26.88 -27.92 21.80
N GLN A 308 -25.74 -27.90 22.46
CA GLN A 308 -25.45 -26.89 23.47
C GLN A 308 -24.94 -25.60 22.81
N TRP A 309 -25.78 -24.62 22.80
CA TRP A 309 -25.46 -23.27 22.33
C TRP A 309 -24.59 -22.57 23.34
N ALA A 310 -23.39 -22.19 22.93
CA ALA A 310 -22.52 -21.39 23.77
C ALA A 310 -22.71 -19.90 23.54
N SER A 311 -22.57 -19.13 24.59
CA SER A 311 -22.57 -17.66 24.54
C SER A 311 -21.21 -17.07 24.89
N THR A 312 -20.15 -17.87 24.83
CA THR A 312 -18.82 -17.42 25.24
C THR A 312 -17.98 -16.96 24.06
N PHE A 313 -17.06 -16.06 24.33
CA PHE A 313 -15.99 -15.66 23.41
C PHE A 313 -14.66 -16.19 23.88
N GLU A 314 -13.81 -16.52 22.92
CA GLU A 314 -12.40 -16.78 23.16
C GLU A 314 -11.54 -16.02 22.15
N TYR A 315 -10.27 -15.82 22.51
CA TYR A 315 -9.32 -15.14 21.66
C TYR A 315 -7.96 -15.86 21.65
N VAL A 316 -7.21 -15.59 20.59
CA VAL A 316 -5.77 -15.87 20.49
C VAL A 316 -5.04 -14.61 20.11
N THR A 317 -3.75 -14.53 20.44
CA THR A 317 -2.85 -13.47 19.97
C THR A 317 -2.12 -13.98 18.72
N PHE A 318 -2.17 -13.24 17.63
CA PHE A 318 -1.61 -13.71 16.35
C PHE A 318 -0.10 -13.88 16.35
N SER A 319 0.64 -13.05 17.09
CA SER A 319 2.10 -13.08 17.12
C SER A 319 2.68 -14.39 17.65
N THR A 320 1.98 -15.06 18.56
CA THR A 320 2.48 -16.25 19.27
C THR A 320 1.48 -17.38 19.19
N PRO A 321 1.84 -18.54 18.59
CA PRO A 321 1.00 -19.73 18.67
C PRO A 321 0.65 -20.06 20.12
N GLY A 322 -0.61 -20.39 20.38
CA GLY A 322 -1.09 -20.67 21.72
C GLY A 322 -2.57 -21.05 21.74
N ASN A 323 -3.01 -21.52 22.89
CA ASN A 323 -4.39 -21.93 23.09
C ASN A 323 -5.33 -20.72 23.21
N GLY A 324 -6.61 -20.96 22.95
CA GLY A 324 -7.66 -19.96 23.12
C GLY A 324 -7.81 -19.55 24.58
N ASN A 325 -7.96 -18.26 24.81
CA ASN A 325 -8.22 -17.67 26.12
C ASN A 325 -9.66 -17.17 26.22
N TYR A 326 -10.24 -17.24 27.41
CA TYR A 326 -11.58 -16.69 27.64
C TYR A 326 -11.58 -15.17 27.49
N PHE A 327 -12.57 -14.65 26.79
CA PHE A 327 -12.72 -13.21 26.58
C PHE A 327 -13.92 -12.61 27.31
N GLY A 328 -15.05 -13.29 27.29
CA GLY A 328 -16.31 -12.84 27.86
C GLY A 328 -17.51 -13.63 27.35
N ASN A 329 -18.70 -13.12 27.57
CA ASN A 329 -19.94 -13.72 27.10
C ASN A 329 -20.67 -12.82 26.11
N ALA A 330 -21.32 -13.43 25.12
CA ALA A 330 -22.32 -12.79 24.30
C ALA A 330 -23.64 -12.65 25.06
N GLN A 331 -24.37 -11.58 24.81
CA GLN A 331 -25.76 -11.46 25.30
C GLN A 331 -26.64 -12.55 24.70
N TYR A 332 -26.30 -12.96 23.50
CA TYR A 332 -27.10 -13.89 22.73
C TYR A 332 -26.27 -15.07 22.23
N ARG A 333 -26.86 -16.23 22.26
CA ARG A 333 -26.30 -17.43 21.62
C ARG A 333 -26.46 -17.31 20.12
N SER A 334 -25.42 -17.53 19.34
CA SER A 334 -25.48 -17.40 17.89
C SER A 334 -24.48 -18.33 17.20
N VAL A 335 -24.86 -18.86 16.05
CA VAL A 335 -24.06 -19.75 15.21
C VAL A 335 -24.15 -19.31 13.76
N GLY A 336 -23.02 -19.24 13.05
CA GLY A 336 -23.00 -18.95 11.63
C GLY A 336 -23.55 -17.56 11.25
N GLY A 337 -23.14 -16.57 11.98
CA GLY A 337 -23.38 -15.15 11.71
C GLY A 337 -22.20 -14.48 11.01
N GLN A 338 -22.13 -13.18 11.15
CA GLN A 338 -21.13 -12.32 10.49
C GLN A 338 -20.41 -11.47 11.53
N GLY A 339 -19.11 -11.26 11.32
CA GLY A 339 -18.29 -10.42 12.18
C GLY A 339 -17.57 -9.34 11.37
N VAL A 340 -17.62 -8.11 11.85
CA VAL A 340 -16.88 -6.98 11.28
C VAL A 340 -16.22 -6.16 12.39
N SER A 341 -15.18 -5.44 12.06
CA SER A 341 -14.42 -4.68 13.05
C SER A 341 -13.77 -3.44 12.43
N ASP A 342 -13.56 -2.41 13.24
CA ASP A 342 -12.71 -1.28 12.94
C ASP A 342 -11.29 -1.43 13.53
N GLY A 343 -10.97 -2.61 14.07
CA GLY A 343 -9.69 -2.90 14.74
C GLY A 343 -9.76 -2.71 16.26
N VAL A 344 -10.72 -1.98 16.77
CA VAL A 344 -10.96 -1.70 18.20
C VAL A 344 -12.28 -2.31 18.66
N LYS A 345 -13.34 -2.07 17.90
CA LYS A 345 -14.69 -2.57 18.15
C LYS A 345 -14.99 -3.73 17.21
N GLY A 346 -15.29 -4.88 17.77
CA GLY A 346 -15.80 -6.03 17.04
C GLY A 346 -17.31 -6.07 17.11
N VAL A 347 -17.98 -6.18 15.96
CA VAL A 347 -19.42 -6.22 15.84
C VAL A 347 -19.84 -7.56 15.24
N PHE A 348 -20.79 -8.21 15.88
CA PHE A 348 -21.30 -9.53 15.51
C PHE A 348 -22.77 -9.39 15.14
N SER A 349 -23.17 -9.92 14.01
CA SER A 349 -24.53 -9.81 13.53
C SER A 349 -25.07 -11.13 13.00
N GLY A 350 -26.37 -11.33 13.18
CA GLY A 350 -27.09 -12.46 12.66
C GLY A 350 -26.76 -13.77 13.34
N GLY A 351 -26.77 -14.84 12.56
CA GLY A 351 -26.58 -16.20 13.02
C GLY A 351 -27.91 -16.90 13.40
N TRP A 352 -27.78 -18.01 14.06
CA TRP A 352 -28.87 -18.91 14.35
C TRP A 352 -28.95 -19.18 15.87
N ASN A 353 -30.11 -19.00 16.46
CA ASN A 353 -30.30 -19.16 17.90
C ASN A 353 -31.20 -20.32 18.31
N SER A 354 -31.92 -20.90 17.36
CA SER A 354 -32.84 -22.03 17.53
C SER A 354 -33.07 -22.73 16.21
N TRP A 355 -33.73 -23.88 16.21
CA TRP A 355 -33.99 -24.69 15.03
C TRP A 355 -34.60 -23.96 13.83
N TRP A 356 -35.30 -22.85 14.07
CA TRP A 356 -36.15 -22.25 13.03
C TRP A 356 -35.86 -20.78 12.74
N SER A 357 -35.11 -20.05 13.59
CA SER A 357 -35.05 -18.59 13.56
C SER A 357 -33.65 -18.06 13.21
N ALA A 358 -33.58 -17.21 12.19
CA ALA A 358 -32.43 -16.36 11.91
C ALA A 358 -32.51 -15.11 12.77
N ARG A 359 -31.39 -14.73 13.38
CA ARG A 359 -31.30 -13.53 14.23
C ARG A 359 -31.08 -12.28 13.40
N ALA A 360 -31.67 -11.20 13.88
CA ALA A 360 -31.40 -9.85 13.40
C ALA A 360 -30.60 -9.00 14.40
N ASP A 361 -30.45 -9.44 15.65
CA ASP A 361 -29.74 -8.67 16.67
C ASP A 361 -28.27 -8.54 16.35
N ILE A 362 -27.72 -7.38 16.62
CA ILE A 362 -26.30 -7.03 16.46
C ILE A 362 -25.75 -6.73 17.85
N GLU A 363 -24.58 -7.28 18.12
CA GLU A 363 -23.83 -7.08 19.35
C GLU A 363 -22.44 -6.55 19.06
N TYR A 364 -21.83 -5.89 20.02
CA TYR A 364 -20.45 -5.45 19.89
C TYR A 364 -19.65 -5.64 21.17
N VAL A 365 -18.34 -5.61 21.01
CA VAL A 365 -17.36 -5.68 22.09
C VAL A 365 -16.15 -4.81 21.77
N THR A 366 -15.47 -4.30 22.77
CA THR A 366 -14.14 -3.69 22.61
C THR A 366 -13.09 -4.79 22.63
N ILE A 367 -12.40 -5.04 21.50
CA ILE A 367 -11.52 -6.20 21.31
C ILE A 367 -10.28 -6.18 22.22
N THR A 368 -9.81 -5.00 22.59
CA THR A 368 -8.60 -4.85 23.42
C THR A 368 -8.75 -5.39 24.85
N THR A 369 -9.94 -5.29 25.41
CA THR A 369 -10.20 -5.60 26.82
C THR A 369 -11.25 -6.70 26.93
N PRO A 370 -10.95 -7.83 27.56
CA PRO A 370 -11.93 -8.88 27.84
C PRO A 370 -13.17 -8.34 28.52
N SER A 371 -14.33 -8.57 27.93
CA SER A 371 -15.62 -8.10 28.44
C SER A 371 -16.78 -8.85 27.77
N ASN A 372 -17.96 -8.72 28.33
CA ASN A 372 -19.18 -9.20 27.69
C ASN A 372 -19.59 -8.26 26.55
N THR A 373 -20.33 -8.80 25.57
CA THR A 373 -20.91 -7.98 24.51
C THR A 373 -22.00 -7.05 25.01
N ARG A 374 -22.23 -6.01 24.24
CA ARG A 374 -23.33 -5.06 24.41
C ARG A 374 -24.20 -5.04 23.16
N TYR A 375 -25.45 -4.67 23.34
CA TYR A 375 -26.38 -4.50 22.22
C TYR A 375 -25.94 -3.34 21.32
N PHE A 376 -25.96 -3.57 20.02
CA PHE A 376 -25.59 -2.57 19.00
C PHE A 376 -26.80 -2.06 18.23
N GLY A 377 -27.70 -2.95 17.84
CA GLY A 377 -28.87 -2.65 17.02
C GLY A 377 -29.42 -3.91 16.37
N ARG A 378 -30.14 -3.75 15.26
CA ARG A 378 -30.70 -4.86 14.48
C ARG A 378 -30.29 -4.75 13.03
N ALA A 379 -29.88 -5.85 12.43
CA ALA A 379 -29.68 -5.98 10.99
C ALA A 379 -30.99 -5.69 10.24
N TRP A 380 -30.88 -5.15 9.05
CA TRP A 380 -32.05 -4.88 8.21
C TRP A 380 -32.90 -6.15 7.99
N ARG A 381 -32.25 -7.32 7.94
CA ARG A 381 -32.90 -8.65 7.96
C ARG A 381 -32.10 -9.64 8.80
N GLY A 382 -32.78 -10.53 9.50
CA GLY A 382 -32.14 -11.66 10.18
C GLY A 382 -31.53 -12.64 9.17
N ARG A 383 -30.30 -13.06 9.41
CA ARG A 383 -29.55 -13.97 8.52
C ARG A 383 -28.79 -15.02 9.30
N LYS A 384 -28.64 -16.18 8.73
CA LYS A 384 -27.84 -17.29 9.22
C LYS A 384 -27.02 -17.93 8.09
N TRP A 385 -25.99 -18.63 8.46
CA TRP A 385 -25.12 -19.33 7.54
C TRP A 385 -24.47 -18.42 6.48
N SER A 386 -23.88 -17.34 6.93
CA SER A 386 -23.02 -16.49 6.13
C SER A 386 -21.90 -15.99 7.03
N THR A 387 -20.66 -16.14 6.61
CA THR A 387 -19.48 -15.66 7.32
C THR A 387 -18.79 -14.63 6.46
N THR A 388 -19.26 -13.39 6.54
CA THR A 388 -18.64 -12.28 5.80
C THR A 388 -17.96 -11.31 6.73
N HIS A 389 -16.73 -10.92 6.37
CA HIS A 389 -15.89 -9.95 7.09
C HIS A 389 -15.60 -8.78 6.16
N ILE A 390 -16.67 -8.14 5.66
CA ILE A 390 -16.55 -7.05 4.68
C ILE A 390 -16.67 -5.72 5.40
N THR A 391 -15.58 -4.98 5.42
CA THR A 391 -15.51 -3.67 6.09
C THR A 391 -14.38 -2.80 5.53
N ASP A 392 -14.56 -1.49 5.59
CA ASP A 392 -13.53 -0.48 5.33
C ASP A 392 -13.02 0.18 6.64
N GLY A 393 -13.38 -0.40 7.79
CA GLY A 393 -13.11 0.17 9.12
C GLY A 393 -14.16 1.19 9.58
N THR A 394 -15.01 1.66 8.70
CA THR A 394 -16.13 2.59 9.02
C THR A 394 -17.48 1.88 8.87
N LYS A 395 -17.65 1.21 7.74
CA LYS A 395 -18.85 0.42 7.44
C LYS A 395 -18.53 -1.07 7.55
N GLY A 396 -19.45 -1.81 8.13
CA GLY A 396 -19.48 -3.26 8.07
C GLY A 396 -20.63 -3.72 7.19
N VAL A 397 -20.35 -4.54 6.17
CA VAL A 397 -21.34 -5.01 5.19
C VAL A 397 -21.64 -6.48 5.41
N ASN A 398 -22.89 -6.78 5.58
CA ASN A 398 -23.43 -8.13 5.65
C ASN A 398 -23.93 -8.56 4.26
N ALA A 399 -23.59 -9.75 3.80
CA ALA A 399 -23.91 -10.16 2.45
C ALA A 399 -24.47 -11.60 2.37
N GLY A 400 -25.57 -11.77 1.68
CA GLY A 400 -26.22 -13.07 1.45
C GLY A 400 -26.79 -13.70 2.72
N GLY A 401 -26.75 -15.02 2.81
CA GLY A 401 -27.26 -15.78 3.95
C GLY A 401 -28.69 -16.27 3.74
N ARG A 402 -29.22 -16.91 4.77
CA ARG A 402 -30.54 -17.53 4.75
C ARG A 402 -31.42 -16.97 5.86
N GLN A 403 -32.64 -16.57 5.52
CA GLN A 403 -33.60 -15.96 6.47
C GLN A 403 -34.44 -17.01 7.20
N HIS A 404 -34.88 -18.05 6.50
CA HIS A 404 -35.77 -19.10 7.02
C HIS A 404 -35.21 -20.50 6.75
N TRP A 405 -35.73 -21.52 7.44
CA TRP A 405 -35.34 -22.92 7.23
C TRP A 405 -35.71 -23.45 5.85
N TRP A 406 -36.82 -23.00 5.27
CA TRP A 406 -37.29 -23.44 3.97
C TRP A 406 -36.41 -22.95 2.82
N TRP A 407 -36.37 -23.66 1.73
CA TRP A 407 -35.55 -23.43 0.54
C TRP A 407 -35.71 -22.01 -0.06
N TRP A 408 -36.86 -21.40 0.15
CA TRP A 408 -37.21 -20.06 -0.36
C TRP A 408 -36.52 -18.88 0.38
N GLY A 409 -35.90 -19.16 1.49
CA GLY A 409 -35.30 -18.12 2.34
C GLY A 409 -33.88 -17.67 1.99
N VAL A 410 -33.31 -18.13 0.89
CA VAL A 410 -31.96 -17.73 0.46
C VAL A 410 -31.98 -16.32 -0.11
N SER A 411 -31.13 -15.46 0.43
CA SER A 411 -31.11 -14.04 0.10
C SER A 411 -29.92 -13.65 -0.77
N ASN A 412 -30.13 -12.66 -1.63
CA ASN A 412 -29.07 -11.88 -2.29
C ASN A 412 -28.95 -10.48 -1.71
N ASP A 413 -29.71 -10.13 -0.68
CA ASP A 413 -29.65 -8.82 -0.06
C ASP A 413 -28.30 -8.57 0.63
N THR A 414 -27.89 -7.32 0.62
CA THR A 414 -26.78 -6.81 1.43
C THR A 414 -27.26 -5.65 2.26
N ASP A 415 -26.78 -5.55 3.50
CA ASP A 415 -27.02 -4.44 4.40
C ASP A 415 -25.72 -4.03 5.09
N TYR A 416 -25.68 -2.84 5.63
CA TYR A 416 -24.52 -2.31 6.31
C TYR A 416 -24.86 -1.61 7.61
N ILE A 417 -23.86 -1.49 8.45
CA ILE A 417 -23.86 -0.68 9.67
C ILE A 417 -22.66 0.28 9.64
N THR A 418 -22.74 1.36 10.40
CA THR A 418 -21.60 2.21 10.75
C THR A 418 -21.02 1.69 12.06
N ILE A 419 -19.77 1.15 12.05
CA ILE A 419 -19.20 0.41 13.19
C ILE A 419 -19.04 1.29 14.43
N SER A 420 -18.70 2.56 14.26
CA SER A 420 -18.46 3.49 15.38
C SER A 420 -19.68 3.71 16.26
N THR A 421 -20.88 3.73 15.67
CA THR A 421 -22.12 4.16 16.36
C THR A 421 -23.15 3.05 16.35
N PRO A 422 -23.59 2.56 17.53
CA PRO A 422 -24.69 1.62 17.63
C PRO A 422 -25.94 2.11 16.89
N SER A 423 -26.41 1.31 15.95
CA SER A 423 -27.55 1.63 15.08
C SER A 423 -28.09 0.39 14.38
N ASN A 424 -29.28 0.52 13.82
CA ASN A 424 -29.82 -0.53 12.95
C ASN A 424 -29.11 -0.55 11.60
N GLY A 425 -29.05 -1.75 11.01
CA GLY A 425 -28.54 -1.95 9.68
C GLY A 425 -29.43 -1.31 8.61
N THR A 426 -28.80 -0.77 7.60
CA THR A 426 -29.44 -0.16 6.43
C THR A 426 -29.18 -0.99 5.18
N ARG A 427 -30.14 -1.07 4.27
CA ARG A 427 -29.95 -1.78 2.99
C ARG A 427 -28.77 -1.18 2.24
N PHE A 428 -27.88 -2.05 1.74
CA PHE A 428 -26.72 -1.67 0.94
C PHE A 428 -26.97 -1.86 -0.57
N GLY A 429 -27.49 -3.02 -0.95
CA GLY A 429 -27.74 -3.40 -2.34
C GLY A 429 -28.10 -4.87 -2.46
N GLY A 430 -27.68 -5.51 -3.52
CA GLY A 430 -27.89 -6.92 -3.74
C GLY A 430 -26.69 -7.63 -4.35
N LEU A 431 -26.50 -8.90 -4.01
CA LEU A 431 -25.60 -9.79 -4.70
C LEU A 431 -26.21 -10.16 -6.06
N ARG A 432 -25.38 -10.42 -7.03
CA ARG A 432 -25.77 -10.92 -8.34
C ARG A 432 -26.52 -12.25 -8.23
N TRP A 433 -26.11 -13.10 -7.26
CA TRP A 433 -26.69 -14.42 -7.05
C TRP A 433 -27.16 -14.58 -5.60
N ARG A 434 -28.31 -15.21 -5.41
CA ARG A 434 -28.72 -15.67 -4.09
C ARG A 434 -27.73 -16.71 -3.59
N ARG A 435 -27.29 -16.59 -2.33
CA ARG A 435 -26.34 -17.53 -1.73
C ARG A 435 -26.46 -17.62 -0.23
N TRP A 436 -26.17 -18.79 0.28
CA TRP A 436 -26.03 -19.04 1.72
C TRP A 436 -24.80 -19.91 1.94
N CYS A 437 -24.26 -19.95 3.17
CA CYS A 437 -22.97 -20.55 3.48
C CYS A 437 -21.83 -19.97 2.62
N ASN A 438 -21.98 -18.74 2.21
CA ASN A 438 -20.97 -17.96 1.55
C ASN A 438 -19.98 -17.40 2.58
N VAL A 439 -18.79 -17.13 2.12
CA VAL A 439 -17.76 -16.45 2.88
C VAL A 439 -17.42 -15.15 2.18
N GLY A 440 -16.99 -14.16 2.94
CA GLY A 440 -16.59 -12.87 2.38
C GLY A 440 -15.43 -12.27 3.14
N ASN A 441 -14.66 -11.49 2.43
CA ASN A 441 -13.53 -10.74 2.99
C ASN A 441 -13.36 -9.41 2.26
N THR A 442 -12.38 -8.63 2.65
CA THR A 442 -12.17 -7.27 2.15
C THR A 442 -10.70 -6.95 1.91
N ASP A 443 -10.46 -5.99 1.01
CA ASP A 443 -9.19 -5.30 0.90
C ASP A 443 -9.20 -3.90 1.54
N GLY A 444 -10.31 -3.57 2.23
CA GLY A 444 -10.55 -2.27 2.84
C GLY A 444 -11.19 -1.23 1.92
N VAL A 445 -11.38 -1.54 0.65
CA VAL A 445 -12.08 -0.71 -0.35
C VAL A 445 -13.23 -1.49 -0.96
N LYS A 446 -12.95 -2.75 -1.29
CA LYS A 446 -13.85 -3.68 -1.93
C LYS A 446 -14.18 -4.82 -0.97
N GLY A 447 -15.41 -5.25 -0.99
CA GLY A 447 -15.85 -6.48 -0.38
C GLY A 447 -15.92 -7.59 -1.41
N PHE A 448 -15.36 -8.73 -1.10
CA PHE A 448 -15.33 -9.93 -1.96
C PHE A 448 -16.18 -11.02 -1.33
N ILE A 449 -17.02 -11.64 -2.12
CA ILE A 449 -17.96 -12.68 -1.68
C ILE A 449 -17.72 -13.94 -2.52
N PHE A 450 -17.53 -15.05 -1.86
CA PHE A 450 -17.18 -16.31 -2.50
C PHE A 450 -18.13 -17.44 -2.13
N GLY A 451 -18.22 -18.40 -3.05
CA GLY A 451 -18.85 -19.68 -2.81
C GLY A 451 -20.29 -19.57 -2.34
N GLY A 452 -20.65 -20.54 -1.51
CA GLY A 452 -22.02 -20.71 -1.02
C GLY A 452 -22.84 -21.63 -1.91
N TRP A 453 -24.06 -21.92 -1.45
CA TRP A 453 -25.07 -22.70 -2.19
C TRP A 453 -25.96 -21.76 -3.00
N TRP A 454 -26.62 -22.27 -4.06
CA TRP A 454 -27.58 -21.54 -4.91
C TRP A 454 -26.95 -20.50 -5.87
N ASN A 455 -25.68 -20.63 -6.16
CA ASN A 455 -25.00 -19.77 -7.12
C ASN A 455 -24.23 -20.62 -8.14
N PRO A 456 -23.76 -20.08 -9.26
CA PRO A 456 -22.80 -20.77 -10.11
C PRO A 456 -21.58 -21.20 -9.29
N LYS A 457 -21.27 -22.49 -9.36
CA LYS A 457 -20.20 -23.12 -8.58
C LYS A 457 -18.90 -22.31 -8.66
N GLY A 458 -18.39 -21.91 -7.50
CA GLY A 458 -17.15 -21.18 -7.40
C GLY A 458 -17.19 -19.68 -7.78
N SER A 459 -18.35 -19.11 -8.11
CA SER A 459 -18.41 -17.69 -8.48
C SER A 459 -17.97 -16.77 -7.35
N MET A 460 -17.16 -15.76 -7.71
CA MET A 460 -16.74 -14.68 -6.83
C MET A 460 -17.39 -13.37 -7.29
N GLU A 461 -17.85 -12.60 -6.33
CA GLU A 461 -18.45 -11.29 -6.56
C GLU A 461 -17.71 -10.23 -5.76
N VAL A 462 -17.79 -9.00 -6.25
CA VAL A 462 -17.16 -7.83 -5.61
C VAL A 462 -18.17 -6.69 -5.51
N LEU A 463 -18.06 -5.93 -4.42
CA LEU A 463 -18.79 -4.69 -4.20
C LEU A 463 -17.82 -3.59 -3.70
N THR A 464 -18.18 -2.34 -3.93
CA THR A 464 -17.44 -1.18 -3.40
C THR A 464 -18.06 -0.75 -2.08
N ILE A 465 -17.29 -0.80 -0.97
CA ILE A 465 -17.84 -0.59 0.38
C ILE A 465 -18.29 0.86 0.60
N ALA A 466 -17.57 1.82 0.05
CA ALA A 466 -17.87 3.24 0.23
C ALA A 466 -19.27 3.64 -0.26
N SER A 467 -19.74 3.02 -1.35
CA SER A 467 -20.99 3.38 -2.02
C SER A 467 -21.97 2.21 -2.03
N PRO A 468 -23.15 2.33 -1.40
CA PRO A 468 -24.20 1.34 -1.52
C PRO A 468 -24.51 1.03 -3.00
N GLY A 469 -24.62 -0.26 -3.32
CA GLY A 469 -24.85 -0.72 -4.68
C GLY A 469 -24.84 -2.24 -4.80
N ASN A 470 -25.09 -2.72 -6.01
CA ASN A 470 -25.09 -4.14 -6.30
C ASN A 470 -23.66 -4.65 -6.55
N SER A 471 -23.42 -5.92 -6.25
CA SER A 471 -22.16 -6.57 -6.57
C SER A 471 -22.01 -6.84 -8.07
N SER A 472 -20.77 -6.98 -8.51
CA SER A 472 -20.38 -7.40 -9.85
C SER A 472 -19.58 -8.71 -9.82
N TYR A 473 -19.48 -9.39 -10.95
CA TYR A 473 -18.66 -10.59 -11.08
C TYR A 473 -17.18 -10.24 -10.99
N PHE A 474 -16.41 -11.01 -10.23
CA PHE A 474 -14.98 -10.80 -10.06
C PHE A 474 -14.13 -11.95 -10.61
N GLY A 475 -14.59 -13.19 -10.55
CA GLY A 475 -13.83 -14.34 -10.99
C GLY A 475 -14.40 -15.65 -10.44
N ASN A 476 -13.58 -16.69 -10.45
CA ASN A 476 -13.96 -18.00 -9.94
C ASN A 476 -12.97 -18.49 -8.89
N SER A 477 -13.48 -19.03 -7.78
CA SER A 477 -12.67 -19.60 -6.70
C SER A 477 -11.99 -20.93 -7.07
N GLY A 478 -12.30 -21.47 -8.23
CA GLY A 478 -11.74 -22.72 -8.76
C GLY A 478 -12.38 -23.99 -8.21
N ASN A 479 -12.99 -23.93 -7.04
CA ASN A 479 -13.71 -25.04 -6.41
C ASN A 479 -15.03 -24.54 -5.80
N TYR A 480 -15.90 -25.48 -5.50
CA TYR A 480 -17.14 -25.21 -4.81
C TYR A 480 -16.88 -25.03 -3.31
N PHE A 481 -16.68 -23.78 -2.90
CA PHE A 481 -16.49 -23.43 -1.49
C PHE A 481 -17.82 -23.03 -0.84
N SER A 482 -18.32 -23.87 0.05
CA SER A 482 -19.41 -23.50 0.97
C SER A 482 -18.97 -23.79 2.40
N HIS A 483 -19.43 -23.02 3.38
CA HIS A 483 -19.02 -23.17 4.78
C HIS A 483 -17.48 -23.14 4.97
N SER A 484 -16.79 -22.43 4.11
CA SER A 484 -15.33 -22.19 4.16
C SER A 484 -15.01 -20.98 5.03
N ALA A 485 -13.73 -20.76 5.25
CA ALA A 485 -13.23 -19.57 5.91
C ALA A 485 -12.34 -18.75 4.98
N SER A 486 -12.24 -17.45 5.21
CA SER A 486 -11.35 -16.59 4.44
C SER A 486 -10.67 -15.55 5.33
N ALA A 487 -9.42 -15.24 4.98
CA ALA A 487 -8.68 -14.14 5.57
C ALA A 487 -7.81 -13.46 4.53
N GLY A 488 -7.51 -12.19 4.73
CA GLY A 488 -6.73 -11.39 3.81
C GLY A 488 -5.65 -10.56 4.50
N ASN A 489 -4.68 -10.14 3.71
CA ASN A 489 -3.63 -9.22 4.14
C ASN A 489 -3.69 -7.87 3.40
N GLY A 490 -4.82 -7.56 2.79
CA GLY A 490 -5.08 -6.34 2.02
C GLY A 490 -4.72 -6.42 0.54
N SER A 491 -3.70 -7.19 0.15
CA SER A 491 -3.31 -7.41 -1.26
C SER A 491 -3.76 -8.75 -1.80
N SER A 492 -3.98 -9.70 -0.90
CA SER A 492 -4.39 -11.07 -1.22
C SER A 492 -5.39 -11.58 -0.21
N ILE A 493 -6.28 -12.43 -0.65
CA ILE A 493 -7.23 -13.16 0.19
C ILE A 493 -7.02 -14.66 0.00
N THR A 494 -6.99 -15.41 1.10
CA THR A 494 -6.97 -16.86 1.12
C THR A 494 -8.34 -17.39 1.52
N ILE A 495 -8.78 -18.45 0.86
CA ILE A 495 -10.00 -19.21 1.17
C ILE A 495 -9.55 -20.62 1.54
N ALA A 496 -10.03 -21.12 2.66
CA ALA A 496 -9.61 -22.43 3.18
C ALA A 496 -10.82 -23.33 3.40
N GLY A 497 -10.65 -24.63 3.11
CA GLY A 497 -11.61 -25.68 3.42
C GLY A 497 -12.97 -25.50 2.77
N GLY A 498 -14.01 -25.84 3.50
CA GLY A 498 -15.39 -25.77 3.07
C GLY A 498 -15.99 -27.14 2.73
N TRP A 499 -17.30 -27.17 2.50
CA TRP A 499 -18.03 -28.39 2.22
C TRP A 499 -18.07 -28.65 0.71
N GLY A 500 -17.63 -29.83 0.29
CA GLY A 500 -17.77 -30.36 -1.05
C GLY A 500 -18.79 -31.51 -1.13
N TYR A 501 -18.71 -32.28 -2.19
CA TYR A 501 -19.48 -33.51 -2.28
C TYR A 501 -18.97 -34.55 -1.28
N GLY A 502 -19.81 -34.96 -0.33
CA GLY A 502 -19.48 -35.92 0.74
C GLY A 502 -19.49 -35.30 2.14
N TRP A 503 -19.43 -36.17 3.14
CA TRP A 503 -19.50 -35.77 4.58
C TRP A 503 -18.24 -35.09 5.10
N CYS A 504 -17.14 -35.16 4.35
CA CYS A 504 -15.87 -34.54 4.68
C CYS A 504 -15.60 -33.33 3.80
N GLY A 505 -15.35 -32.18 4.39
CA GLY A 505 -15.01 -30.95 3.68
C GLY A 505 -13.72 -31.04 2.84
N TRP A 506 -13.33 -29.96 2.23
CA TRP A 506 -12.08 -29.83 1.47
C TRP A 506 -10.90 -29.53 2.40
N ARG A 507 -9.69 -29.93 1.98
CA ARG A 507 -8.44 -29.53 2.61
C ARG A 507 -7.77 -28.36 1.90
N GLN A 508 -8.18 -28.03 0.69
CA GLN A 508 -7.50 -27.04 -0.13
C GLN A 508 -7.59 -25.64 0.46
N ILE A 509 -6.48 -24.93 0.33
CA ILE A 509 -6.39 -23.48 0.52
C ILE A 509 -6.12 -22.88 -0.84
N ARG A 510 -6.87 -21.85 -1.18
CA ARG A 510 -6.70 -21.08 -2.42
C ARG A 510 -6.48 -19.62 -2.12
N LYS A 511 -5.80 -18.94 -3.03
CA LYS A 511 -5.42 -17.53 -2.91
C LYS A 511 -5.75 -16.77 -4.19
N TYR A 512 -6.11 -15.51 -4.04
CA TYR A 512 -6.23 -14.57 -5.15
C TYR A 512 -5.76 -13.17 -4.74
N SER A 513 -5.35 -12.37 -5.74
CA SER A 513 -5.04 -10.95 -5.58
C SER A 513 -6.35 -10.13 -5.58
N THR A 514 -6.39 -9.07 -4.79
CA THR A 514 -7.55 -8.17 -4.72
C THR A 514 -7.51 -7.07 -5.79
N SER A 515 -6.38 -6.88 -6.47
CA SER A 515 -6.16 -5.76 -7.40
C SER A 515 -6.92 -5.92 -8.71
N THR A 516 -6.92 -7.11 -9.27
CA THR A 516 -7.50 -7.39 -10.61
C THR A 516 -8.45 -8.58 -10.55
N PRO A 517 -9.55 -8.58 -11.35
CA PRO A 517 -10.41 -9.73 -11.49
C PRO A 517 -9.62 -10.94 -12.01
N GLN A 518 -9.67 -12.04 -11.28
CA GLN A 518 -8.97 -13.27 -11.65
C GLN A 518 -9.53 -14.49 -10.89
N ASN A 519 -9.16 -15.66 -11.35
CA ASN A 519 -9.49 -16.90 -10.65
C ASN A 519 -8.53 -17.15 -9.48
N ALA A 520 -9.01 -17.83 -8.45
CA ALA A 520 -8.17 -18.23 -7.32
C ALA A 520 -7.16 -19.31 -7.75
N THR A 521 -5.93 -19.19 -7.26
CA THR A 521 -4.85 -20.15 -7.47
C THR A 521 -4.70 -21.09 -6.29
N TYR A 522 -4.14 -22.28 -6.52
CA TYR A 522 -3.81 -23.20 -5.43
C TYR A 522 -2.73 -22.57 -4.52
N PHE A 523 -2.92 -22.68 -3.22
CA PHE A 523 -2.02 -22.12 -2.20
C PHE A 523 -1.35 -23.19 -1.34
N GLY A 524 -2.12 -24.22 -0.95
CA GLY A 524 -1.66 -25.29 -0.08
C GLY A 524 -2.84 -26.12 0.47
N ASN A 525 -2.59 -26.91 1.47
CA ASN A 525 -3.60 -27.73 2.14
C ASN A 525 -3.66 -27.48 3.64
N MET A 526 -4.83 -27.58 4.20
CA MET A 526 -5.02 -27.75 5.64
C MET A 526 -4.54 -29.13 6.10
N SER A 527 -4.15 -29.24 7.36
CA SER A 527 -3.73 -30.51 7.97
C SER A 527 -4.84 -31.58 7.94
N TYR A 528 -6.10 -31.16 7.95
CA TYR A 528 -7.27 -32.03 7.80
C TYR A 528 -8.45 -31.32 7.13
N HIS A 529 -9.47 -32.08 6.80
CA HIS A 529 -10.70 -31.58 6.19
C HIS A 529 -11.50 -30.76 7.22
N LEU A 530 -11.88 -29.54 6.85
CA LEU A 530 -12.72 -28.67 7.68
C LEU A 530 -13.81 -27.98 6.88
N HIS A 531 -14.97 -27.84 7.52
CA HIS A 531 -16.05 -26.96 7.07
C HIS A 531 -16.79 -26.38 8.28
N HIS A 532 -17.65 -25.39 8.08
CA HIS A 532 -18.34 -24.66 9.15
C HIS A 532 -17.37 -24.05 10.18
N PHE A 533 -16.34 -23.42 9.69
CA PHE A 533 -15.34 -22.74 10.51
C PHE A 533 -15.16 -21.30 10.03
N ASP A 534 -14.43 -20.52 10.77
CA ASP A 534 -14.12 -19.14 10.46
C ASP A 534 -12.62 -18.88 10.63
N SER A 535 -12.15 -17.77 10.11
CA SER A 535 -10.75 -17.39 10.23
C SER A 535 -10.58 -15.88 10.38
N ASN A 536 -9.51 -15.54 11.06
CA ASN A 536 -9.08 -14.18 11.25
C ASN A 536 -7.61 -14.04 10.83
N SER A 537 -7.18 -12.84 10.46
CA SER A 537 -5.78 -12.57 10.17
C SER A 537 -5.20 -11.46 11.03
N GLY A 538 -3.90 -11.58 11.32
CA GLY A 538 -3.13 -10.63 12.12
C GLY A 538 -1.62 -10.89 12.00
N ASN A 539 -0.82 -10.15 12.75
CA ASN A 539 0.64 -10.30 12.82
C ASN A 539 1.09 -10.64 14.23
#